data_1bee54a58cc68c47cc8fcb748c4c7353
#
_entry.id   1bee54a58cc68c47cc8fcb748c4c7353
#
_cell.length_a   1.000
_cell.length_b   1.000
_cell.length_c   1.000
_cell.angle_alpha   90.00
_cell.angle_beta   90.00
_cell.angle_gamma   90.00
#
_symmetry.space_group_name_H-M   'P 1'
#
loop_
_entity.id
_entity.type
_entity.pdbx_description
1 polymer ?
#
loop_
_entity_poly.entity_id
_entity_poly.type
_entity_poly.pdbx_seq_one_letter_code
_entity_poly.pdbx_strand_id
1 'polypeptide(L)'
;MRIIPSVVAAALTAAVSVQAQQLSGAGATFPAPLYQRWSVEYNKQVPAIQVNYQSVGSGAGVKNFLQGVVDFGASDAAMTDAEIAKSPRGAVMIPATAGSVVLAYNLPDIKNLRLSRAALVGIFLGKITKWNDPAIVECNPGTPLPPTAINVAFRSDGSGTTFVFTQHLAAISPEFDEEVGADKSVVFPVGIGGKGNEGVTALVKQTPGTIGYIEFGYAEQNGLSCAAIENKSGQFVAPTAESGAAALASVELPENLRAWPVDPAAPEAYPITTFTWLLLYKKYDDAAKLTALKDFVTYGLTEGQSFATQLGYIPLPEAVVAKANAALGTVE
;
A
#
# COMPACT_ATOMS: atom_id res chain seq x y z
N MET A 1 -79.60 -14.01 -25.59
CA MET A 1 -78.18 -13.77 -25.87
C MET A 1 -77.54 -13.25 -24.60
N ARG A 2 -76.86 -14.10 -23.82
CA ARG A 2 -76.21 -13.74 -22.55
C ARG A 2 -74.74 -13.43 -22.83
N ILE A 3 -74.33 -12.18 -22.52
CA ILE A 3 -72.97 -11.73 -22.65
C ILE A 3 -72.23 -12.02 -21.29
N ILE A 4 -71.22 -12.86 -21.33
CA ILE A 4 -70.35 -13.17 -20.17
C ILE A 4 -69.18 -12.19 -20.22
N PRO A 5 -68.93 -11.38 -19.21
CA PRO A 5 -67.74 -10.53 -19.18
C PRO A 5 -66.51 -11.36 -18.77
N SER A 6 -65.50 -11.40 -19.62
CA SER A 6 -64.19 -11.95 -19.31
C SER A 6 -63.40 -11.00 -18.42
N VAL A 7 -63.12 -11.42 -17.17
CA VAL A 7 -62.23 -10.71 -16.26
C VAL A 7 -60.81 -11.10 -16.61
N VAL A 8 -60.03 -10.15 -17.15
CA VAL A 8 -58.59 -10.30 -17.34
C VAL A 8 -57.92 -9.91 -16.02
N ALA A 9 -57.41 -10.92 -15.31
CA ALA A 9 -56.58 -10.69 -14.11
C ALA A 9 -55.17 -10.28 -14.59
N ALA A 10 -54.83 -9.00 -14.41
CA ALA A 10 -53.49 -8.52 -14.63
C ALA A 10 -52.61 -8.91 -13.39
N ALA A 11 -51.69 -9.87 -13.56
CA ALA A 11 -50.68 -10.19 -12.56
C ALA A 11 -49.65 -9.09 -12.54
N LEU A 12 -49.70 -8.20 -11.52
CA LEU A 12 -48.59 -7.29 -11.23
C LEU A 12 -47.42 -8.11 -10.65
N THR A 13 -46.41 -8.39 -11.46
CA THR A 13 -45.09 -8.82 -10.98
C THR A 13 -44.43 -7.62 -10.32
N ALA A 14 -44.45 -7.55 -8.99
CA ALA A 14 -43.63 -6.62 -8.23
C ALA A 14 -42.14 -6.99 -8.45
N ALA A 15 -41.45 -6.22 -9.28
CA ALA A 15 -39.98 -6.29 -9.36
C ALA A 15 -39.45 -5.79 -8.00
N VAL A 16 -39.02 -6.71 -7.15
CA VAL A 16 -38.24 -6.38 -5.96
C VAL A 16 -36.91 -5.83 -6.44
N SER A 17 -36.75 -4.52 -6.43
CA SER A 17 -35.44 -3.90 -6.63
C SER A 17 -34.57 -4.29 -5.45
N VAL A 18 -33.66 -5.25 -5.65
CA VAL A 18 -32.60 -5.53 -4.68
C VAL A 18 -31.72 -4.28 -4.66
N GLN A 19 -31.84 -3.47 -3.62
CA GLN A 19 -30.98 -2.32 -3.42
C GLN A 19 -29.57 -2.86 -3.13
N ALA A 20 -28.59 -2.46 -3.96
CA ALA A 20 -27.21 -2.92 -3.79
C ALA A 20 -26.68 -2.48 -2.40
N GLN A 21 -26.11 -3.43 -1.66
CA GLN A 21 -25.42 -3.15 -0.41
C GLN A 21 -24.16 -2.34 -0.72
N GLN A 22 -24.03 -1.17 -0.08
CA GLN A 22 -22.88 -0.30 -0.27
C GLN A 22 -21.87 -0.50 0.87
N LEU A 23 -20.61 -0.73 0.51
CA LEU A 23 -19.46 -0.75 1.42
C LEU A 23 -18.57 0.44 1.14
N SER A 24 -18.30 1.24 2.17
CA SER A 24 -17.40 2.39 2.10
C SER A 24 -16.09 2.08 2.80
N GLY A 25 -14.97 2.25 2.10
CA GLY A 25 -13.63 2.12 2.65
C GLY A 25 -12.80 3.36 2.39
N ALA A 26 -11.82 3.64 3.27
CA ALA A 26 -10.86 4.71 3.03
C ALA A 26 -9.52 4.42 3.71
N GLY A 27 -8.43 4.90 3.12
CA GLY A 27 -7.13 4.75 3.75
C GLY A 27 -5.95 4.80 2.80
N ALA A 28 -5.00 3.89 3.04
CA ALA A 28 -3.73 3.81 2.36
C ALA A 28 -3.84 3.94 0.84
N THR A 29 -2.97 4.76 0.26
CA THR A 29 -2.87 4.89 -1.20
C THR A 29 -2.05 3.75 -1.81
N PHE A 30 -1.20 3.12 -1.01
CA PHE A 30 -0.36 1.99 -1.39
C PHE A 30 -1.17 0.87 -2.07
N PRO A 31 -2.23 0.27 -1.50
CA PRO A 31 -3.00 -0.81 -2.11
C PRO A 31 -4.14 -0.32 -3.02
N ALA A 32 -4.33 0.98 -3.19
CA ALA A 32 -5.53 1.51 -3.84
C ALA A 32 -5.79 0.96 -5.26
N PRO A 33 -4.80 0.82 -6.16
CA PRO A 33 -5.00 0.19 -7.46
C PRO A 33 -5.56 -1.23 -7.37
N LEU A 34 -5.04 -2.05 -6.43
CA LEU A 34 -5.50 -3.41 -6.23
C LEU A 34 -6.91 -3.46 -5.63
N TYR A 35 -7.22 -2.62 -4.63
CA TYR A 35 -8.55 -2.56 -4.02
C TYR A 35 -9.62 -2.07 -5.00
N GLN A 36 -9.27 -1.13 -5.87
CA GLN A 36 -10.15 -0.70 -6.98
C GLN A 36 -10.38 -1.84 -7.97
N ARG A 37 -9.35 -2.61 -8.32
CA ARG A 37 -9.48 -3.78 -9.17
C ARG A 37 -10.38 -4.83 -8.53
N TRP A 38 -10.19 -5.14 -7.25
CA TRP A 38 -11.06 -6.06 -6.51
C TRP A 38 -12.51 -5.59 -6.52
N SER A 39 -12.75 -4.31 -6.25
CA SER A 39 -14.10 -3.73 -6.23
C SER A 39 -14.82 -3.90 -7.57
N VAL A 40 -14.12 -3.66 -8.67
CA VAL A 40 -14.66 -3.81 -10.03
C VAL A 40 -14.95 -5.26 -10.37
N GLU A 41 -14.00 -6.16 -10.14
CA GLU A 41 -14.14 -7.57 -10.51
C GLU A 41 -15.14 -8.29 -9.60
N TYR A 42 -15.14 -7.99 -8.31
CA TYR A 42 -16.13 -8.52 -7.37
C TYR A 42 -17.56 -8.08 -7.70
N ASN A 43 -17.76 -6.81 -8.03
CA ASN A 43 -19.09 -6.31 -8.43
C ASN A 43 -19.63 -6.99 -9.71
N LYS A 44 -18.76 -7.42 -10.63
CA LYS A 44 -19.20 -8.22 -11.79
C LYS A 44 -19.77 -9.58 -11.38
N GLN A 45 -19.20 -10.20 -10.36
CA GLN A 45 -19.64 -11.49 -9.83
C GLN A 45 -20.86 -11.34 -8.90
N VAL A 46 -20.88 -10.28 -8.08
CA VAL A 46 -21.91 -10.00 -7.08
C VAL A 46 -22.44 -8.58 -7.26
N PRO A 47 -23.31 -8.33 -8.27
CA PRO A 47 -23.83 -6.98 -8.59
C PRO A 47 -24.61 -6.33 -7.43
N ALA A 48 -25.06 -7.14 -6.48
CA ALA A 48 -25.77 -6.68 -5.28
C ALA A 48 -24.83 -6.00 -4.25
N ILE A 49 -23.51 -6.05 -4.42
CA ILE A 49 -22.53 -5.44 -3.51
C ILE A 49 -21.68 -4.44 -4.28
N GLN A 50 -21.67 -3.19 -3.82
CA GLN A 50 -20.81 -2.12 -4.37
C GLN A 50 -19.81 -1.69 -3.31
N VAL A 51 -18.53 -1.75 -3.65
CA VAL A 51 -17.44 -1.32 -2.77
C VAL A 51 -16.83 -0.03 -3.30
N ASN A 52 -16.82 0.99 -2.47
CA ASN A 52 -16.24 2.29 -2.79
C ASN A 52 -15.06 2.57 -1.86
N TYR A 53 -13.85 2.56 -2.42
CA TYR A 53 -12.61 2.81 -1.68
C TYR A 53 -12.01 4.18 -2.02
N GLN A 54 -11.75 4.98 -0.99
CA GLN A 54 -11.14 6.30 -1.10
C GLN A 54 -9.66 6.26 -0.72
N SER A 55 -8.79 6.55 -1.68
CA SER A 55 -7.34 6.66 -1.52
C SER A 55 -7.00 8.00 -0.87
N VAL A 56 -6.83 8.04 0.46
CA VAL A 56 -6.65 9.29 1.24
C VAL A 56 -5.41 9.28 2.14
N GLY A 57 -4.66 8.18 2.15
CA GLY A 57 -3.49 7.93 2.99
C GLY A 57 -3.83 7.21 4.29
N SER A 58 -2.85 6.46 4.82
CA SER A 58 -3.02 5.61 6.02
C SER A 58 -3.44 6.40 7.25
N GLY A 59 -2.89 7.60 7.46
CA GLY A 59 -3.25 8.44 8.60
C GLY A 59 -4.72 8.85 8.59
N ALA A 60 -5.24 9.27 7.42
CA ALA A 60 -6.66 9.57 7.25
C ALA A 60 -7.52 8.30 7.33
N GLY A 61 -7.02 7.16 6.83
CA GLY A 61 -7.68 5.86 6.93
C GLY A 61 -7.94 5.45 8.37
N VAL A 62 -6.90 5.47 9.22
CA VAL A 62 -7.02 5.19 10.65
C VAL A 62 -7.97 6.18 11.34
N LYS A 63 -7.87 7.47 11.03
CA LYS A 63 -8.74 8.51 11.60
C LYS A 63 -10.21 8.26 11.22
N ASN A 64 -10.52 8.03 9.95
CA ASN A 64 -11.88 7.78 9.47
C ASN A 64 -12.45 6.50 10.09
N PHE A 65 -11.64 5.46 10.20
CA PHE A 65 -12.00 4.21 10.87
C PHE A 65 -12.36 4.46 12.35
N LEU A 66 -11.50 5.14 13.11
CA LEU A 66 -11.74 5.43 14.52
C LEU A 66 -12.98 6.31 14.75
N GLN A 67 -13.31 7.20 13.81
CA GLN A 67 -14.50 8.05 13.84
C GLN A 67 -15.79 7.33 13.41
N GLY A 68 -15.68 6.11 12.87
CA GLY A 68 -16.84 5.33 12.44
C GLY A 68 -17.51 5.82 11.15
N VAL A 69 -16.79 6.62 10.33
CA VAL A 69 -17.35 7.23 9.10
C VAL A 69 -17.19 6.35 7.86
N VAL A 70 -16.49 5.24 7.98
CA VAL A 70 -16.33 4.23 6.94
C VAL A 70 -16.63 2.83 7.48
N ASP A 71 -16.96 1.90 6.60
CA ASP A 71 -17.22 0.51 6.97
C ASP A 71 -15.92 -0.25 7.23
N PHE A 72 -14.83 0.11 6.53
CA PHE A 72 -13.50 -0.41 6.77
C PHE A 72 -12.43 0.66 6.49
N GLY A 73 -11.30 0.54 7.17
CA GLY A 73 -10.12 1.36 6.90
C GLY A 73 -9.05 0.59 6.16
N ALA A 74 -7.96 1.27 5.76
CA ALA A 74 -6.74 0.62 5.30
C ALA A 74 -5.50 1.42 5.70
N SER A 75 -4.41 0.69 6.03
CA SER A 75 -3.14 1.29 6.46
C SER A 75 -1.96 0.36 6.18
N ASP A 76 -0.84 0.91 5.72
CA ASP A 76 0.43 0.18 5.57
C ASP A 76 1.29 0.28 6.85
N ALA A 77 0.88 1.14 7.79
CA ALA A 77 1.34 1.13 9.17
C ALA A 77 0.22 0.50 10.01
N ALA A 78 0.40 -0.72 10.49
CA ALA A 78 -0.59 -1.36 11.35
C ALA A 78 -0.90 -0.48 12.57
N MET A 79 -2.17 -0.49 13.01
CA MET A 79 -2.57 0.29 14.19
C MET A 79 -1.81 -0.17 15.43
N THR A 80 -1.38 0.78 16.23
CA THR A 80 -0.82 0.54 17.56
C THR A 80 -1.91 0.10 18.55
N ASP A 81 -1.52 -0.53 19.66
CA ASP A 81 -2.48 -0.89 20.72
C ASP A 81 -3.22 0.33 21.28
N ALA A 82 -2.52 1.48 21.36
CA ALA A 82 -3.12 2.74 21.76
C ALA A 82 -4.15 3.28 20.75
N GLU A 83 -3.95 3.05 19.46
CA GLU A 83 -4.94 3.38 18.42
C GLU A 83 -6.13 2.42 18.46
N ILE A 84 -5.88 1.11 18.62
CA ILE A 84 -6.93 0.07 18.73
C ILE A 84 -7.83 0.36 19.94
N ALA A 85 -7.24 0.71 21.08
CA ALA A 85 -7.98 1.03 22.29
C ALA A 85 -8.95 2.22 22.14
N LYS A 86 -8.71 3.09 21.16
CA LYS A 86 -9.62 4.23 20.83
C LYS A 86 -10.83 3.83 19.98
N SER A 87 -10.83 2.62 19.43
CA SER A 87 -11.96 2.14 18.62
C SER A 87 -13.10 1.64 19.52
N PRO A 88 -14.28 2.27 19.56
CA PRO A 88 -15.38 1.85 20.42
C PRO A 88 -15.95 0.47 20.03
N ARG A 89 -15.74 0.05 18.80
CA ARG A 89 -16.17 -1.26 18.25
C ARG A 89 -15.03 -2.28 18.18
N GLY A 90 -13.85 -1.97 18.76
CA GLY A 90 -12.64 -2.76 18.59
C GLY A 90 -12.08 -2.67 17.17
N ALA A 91 -10.95 -3.31 16.92
CA ALA A 91 -10.36 -3.40 15.59
C ALA A 91 -9.73 -4.78 15.36
N VAL A 92 -9.89 -5.27 14.14
CA VAL A 92 -9.21 -6.45 13.61
C VAL A 92 -8.45 -6.02 12.36
N MET A 93 -7.17 -6.34 12.28
CA MET A 93 -6.33 -6.01 11.14
C MET A 93 -6.11 -7.24 10.28
N ILE A 94 -6.47 -7.13 9.00
CA ILE A 94 -6.36 -8.21 8.03
C ILE A 94 -5.27 -7.86 7.02
N PRO A 95 -4.13 -8.56 6.97
CA PRO A 95 -3.19 -8.42 5.87
C PRO A 95 -3.90 -8.72 4.55
N ALA A 96 -3.87 -7.78 3.62
CA ALA A 96 -4.64 -7.88 2.38
C ALA A 96 -3.76 -8.19 1.17
N THR A 97 -2.58 -7.61 1.11
CA THR A 97 -1.53 -7.85 0.11
C THR A 97 -0.20 -7.37 0.67
N ALA A 98 0.85 -7.50 -0.12
CA ALA A 98 2.15 -6.94 0.18
C ALA A 98 2.71 -6.22 -1.04
N GLY A 99 3.77 -5.43 -0.85
CA GLY A 99 4.45 -4.74 -1.93
C GLY A 99 5.73 -4.07 -1.45
N SER A 100 6.49 -3.53 -2.39
CA SER A 100 7.75 -2.85 -2.14
C SER A 100 7.61 -1.34 -2.23
N VAL A 101 8.27 -0.62 -1.33
CA VAL A 101 8.45 0.83 -1.42
C VAL A 101 9.73 1.10 -2.19
N VAL A 102 9.60 1.66 -3.39
CA VAL A 102 10.72 1.81 -4.33
C VAL A 102 11.17 3.26 -4.47
N LEU A 103 12.45 3.44 -4.80
CA LEU A 103 13.02 4.73 -5.13
C LEU A 103 12.86 4.98 -6.63
N ALA A 104 11.73 5.56 -7.02
CA ALA A 104 11.46 5.97 -8.39
C ALA A 104 12.23 7.26 -8.71
N TYR A 105 12.84 7.32 -9.90
CA TYR A 105 13.65 8.48 -10.31
C TYR A 105 13.40 8.87 -11.77
N ASN A 106 13.69 10.13 -12.07
CA ASN A 106 13.58 10.70 -13.42
C ASN A 106 14.94 11.19 -13.93
N LEU A 107 15.74 10.25 -14.42
CA LEU A 107 16.96 10.49 -15.17
C LEU A 107 16.81 9.78 -16.52
N PRO A 108 16.47 10.48 -17.62
CA PRO A 108 16.03 9.87 -18.88
C PRO A 108 17.01 8.85 -19.46
N ASP A 109 18.32 9.11 -19.33
CA ASP A 109 19.37 8.29 -19.93
C ASP A 109 19.95 7.23 -18.98
N ILE A 110 19.47 7.17 -17.73
CA ILE A 110 19.95 6.25 -16.71
C ILE A 110 18.87 5.21 -16.39
N LYS A 111 19.15 3.93 -16.66
CA LYS A 111 18.16 2.84 -16.47
C LYS A 111 18.40 1.98 -15.23
N ASN A 112 19.64 1.81 -14.80
CA ASN A 112 20.03 0.85 -13.77
C ASN A 112 20.77 1.55 -12.62
N LEU A 113 20.16 2.61 -12.07
CA LEU A 113 20.74 3.35 -10.96
C LEU A 113 20.84 2.44 -9.73
N ARG A 114 22.00 2.51 -9.05
CA ARG A 114 22.26 1.85 -7.77
C ARG A 114 22.45 2.90 -6.69
N LEU A 115 21.88 2.66 -5.52
CA LEU A 115 22.07 3.53 -4.36
C LEU A 115 22.55 2.68 -3.17
N SER A 116 23.73 3.02 -2.64
CA SER A 116 24.17 2.45 -1.37
C SER A 116 23.31 2.94 -0.22
N ARG A 117 23.36 2.24 0.91
CA ARG A 117 22.67 2.63 2.14
C ARG A 117 23.03 4.08 2.54
N ALA A 118 24.33 4.41 2.46
CA ALA A 118 24.82 5.76 2.76
C ALA A 118 24.33 6.82 1.75
N ALA A 119 24.34 6.49 0.45
CA ALA A 119 23.85 7.40 -0.59
C ALA A 119 22.35 7.67 -0.42
N LEU A 120 21.55 6.63 -0.18
CA LEU A 120 20.11 6.75 0.05
C LEU A 120 19.80 7.67 1.23
N VAL A 121 20.43 7.42 2.38
CA VAL A 121 20.28 8.27 3.58
C VAL A 121 20.73 9.70 3.30
N GLY A 122 21.90 9.88 2.68
CA GLY A 122 22.46 11.20 2.38
C GLY A 122 21.58 12.05 1.46
N ILE A 123 20.88 11.44 0.50
CA ILE A 123 19.90 12.13 -0.37
C ILE A 123 18.73 12.67 0.46
N PHE A 124 18.12 11.85 1.31
CA PHE A 124 16.94 12.26 2.08
C PHE A 124 17.27 13.15 3.29
N LEU A 125 18.52 13.16 3.75
CA LEU A 125 19.03 14.17 4.71
C LEU A 125 19.50 15.46 3.99
N GLY A 126 19.46 15.54 2.65
CA GLY A 126 19.94 16.72 1.91
C GLY A 126 21.44 16.92 1.92
N LYS A 127 22.23 15.91 2.32
CA LYS A 127 23.71 15.94 2.31
C LYS A 127 24.27 15.65 0.94
N ILE A 128 23.59 14.81 0.17
CA ILE A 128 23.86 14.53 -1.24
C ILE A 128 22.83 15.29 -2.09
N THR A 129 23.29 16.29 -2.83
CA THR A 129 22.43 17.23 -3.55
C THR A 129 22.57 17.16 -5.06
N LYS A 130 23.51 16.37 -5.59
CA LYS A 130 23.74 16.22 -7.03
C LYS A 130 23.87 14.75 -7.41
N TRP A 131 23.39 14.40 -8.61
CA TRP A 131 23.44 13.04 -9.12
C TRP A 131 24.86 12.51 -9.35
N ASN A 132 25.82 13.38 -9.67
CA ASN A 132 27.22 13.01 -9.81
C ASN A 132 28.05 13.10 -8.52
N ASP A 133 27.40 13.06 -7.36
CA ASP A 133 28.08 12.97 -6.06
C ASP A 133 28.95 11.71 -6.02
N PRO A 134 30.18 11.77 -5.47
CA PRO A 134 31.08 10.63 -5.38
C PRO A 134 30.43 9.38 -4.77
N ALA A 135 29.58 9.53 -3.73
CA ALA A 135 28.92 8.40 -3.08
C ALA A 135 27.92 7.68 -4.01
N ILE A 136 27.34 8.38 -4.99
CA ILE A 136 26.48 7.76 -6.01
C ILE A 136 27.33 7.19 -7.14
N VAL A 137 28.35 7.92 -7.60
CA VAL A 137 29.22 7.49 -8.70
C VAL A 137 29.93 6.17 -8.36
N GLU A 138 30.40 6.01 -7.13
CA GLU A 138 31.07 4.78 -6.65
C GLU A 138 30.19 3.54 -6.81
N CYS A 139 28.88 3.66 -6.59
CA CYS A 139 27.90 2.57 -6.76
C CYS A 139 27.55 2.30 -8.23
N ASN A 140 27.92 3.22 -9.16
CA ASN A 140 27.50 3.20 -10.56
C ASN A 140 28.70 3.32 -11.53
N PRO A 141 29.70 2.43 -11.44
CA PRO A 141 30.90 2.53 -12.26
C PRO A 141 30.57 2.48 -13.75
N GLY A 142 31.11 3.43 -14.51
CA GLY A 142 30.88 3.54 -15.95
C GLY A 142 29.56 4.19 -16.36
N THR A 143 28.71 4.56 -15.42
CA THR A 143 27.44 5.28 -15.69
C THR A 143 27.70 6.80 -15.70
N PRO A 144 27.39 7.52 -16.80
CA PRO A 144 27.63 8.95 -16.89
C PRO A 144 26.54 9.75 -16.13
N LEU A 145 26.65 9.79 -14.81
CA LEU A 145 25.70 10.53 -13.97
C LEU A 145 25.83 12.05 -14.18
N PRO A 146 24.70 12.76 -14.38
CA PRO A 146 24.74 14.20 -14.69
C PRO A 146 25.06 15.05 -13.44
N PRO A 147 25.69 16.22 -13.60
CA PRO A 147 25.98 17.13 -12.48
C PRO A 147 24.75 17.95 -12.04
N THR A 148 23.55 17.49 -12.37
CA THR A 148 22.29 18.16 -12.04
C THR A 148 21.90 17.93 -10.58
N ALA A 149 21.10 18.85 -10.04
CA ALA A 149 20.57 18.74 -8.70
C ALA A 149 19.62 17.55 -8.55
N ILE A 150 19.59 16.98 -7.35
CA ILE A 150 18.60 15.98 -6.94
C ILE A 150 17.39 16.75 -6.37
N ASN A 151 16.22 16.52 -6.94
CA ASN A 151 14.96 16.99 -6.39
C ASN A 151 14.31 15.84 -5.60
N VAL A 152 14.17 15.98 -4.29
CA VAL A 152 13.54 14.95 -3.45
C VAL A 152 12.03 15.16 -3.46
N ALA A 153 11.26 14.09 -3.74
CA ALA A 153 9.81 14.07 -3.61
C ALA A 153 9.41 13.15 -2.44
N PHE A 154 8.57 13.66 -1.54
CA PHE A 154 8.10 12.93 -0.37
C PHE A 154 6.59 13.08 -0.19
N ARG A 155 5.99 12.35 0.77
CA ARG A 155 4.56 12.37 1.05
C ARG A 155 4.19 13.54 1.94
N SER A 156 3.20 14.34 1.52
CA SER A 156 2.67 15.47 2.30
C SER A 156 1.49 15.11 3.22
N ASP A 157 0.98 13.88 3.11
CA ASP A 157 -0.12 13.33 3.93
C ASP A 157 0.38 12.30 4.94
N GLY A 158 -0.45 11.95 5.92
CA GLY A 158 -0.16 10.84 6.84
C GLY A 158 -0.14 9.50 6.08
N SER A 159 1.06 8.97 5.87
CA SER A 159 1.34 7.90 4.89
C SER A 159 1.95 6.66 5.54
N GLY A 160 1.36 5.49 5.27
CA GLY A 160 1.98 4.22 5.61
C GLY A 160 3.24 3.95 4.79
N THR A 161 3.26 4.38 3.51
CA THR A 161 4.47 4.31 2.68
C THR A 161 5.63 5.11 3.28
N THR A 162 5.35 6.32 3.82
CA THR A 162 6.34 7.10 4.58
C THR A 162 6.81 6.35 5.81
N PHE A 163 5.89 5.76 6.59
CA PHE A 163 6.25 4.98 7.78
C PHE A 163 7.22 3.85 7.46
N VAL A 164 6.90 3.04 6.44
CA VAL A 164 7.75 1.91 6.03
C VAL A 164 9.11 2.38 5.52
N PHE A 165 9.13 3.44 4.71
CA PHE A 165 10.35 4.03 4.18
C PHE A 165 11.25 4.60 5.29
N THR A 166 10.69 5.41 6.18
CA THR A 166 11.45 6.05 7.26
C THR A 166 11.88 5.04 8.33
N GLN A 167 11.08 4.00 8.59
CA GLN A 167 11.47 2.90 9.47
C GLN A 167 12.73 2.18 8.94
N HIS A 168 12.82 1.96 7.64
CA HIS A 168 14.03 1.39 7.05
C HIS A 168 15.22 2.35 7.17
N LEU A 169 15.05 3.65 6.83
CA LEU A 169 16.16 4.60 6.92
C LEU A 169 16.65 4.81 8.36
N ALA A 170 15.75 4.87 9.34
CA ALA A 170 16.08 4.93 10.75
C ALA A 170 16.83 3.67 11.24
N ALA A 171 16.43 2.49 10.77
CA ALA A 171 17.09 1.23 11.11
C ALA A 171 18.52 1.12 10.57
N ILE A 172 18.82 1.77 9.43
CA ILE A 172 20.14 1.70 8.79
C ILE A 172 21.05 2.90 9.09
N SER A 173 20.50 3.96 9.71
CA SER A 173 21.24 5.19 10.00
C SER A 173 20.76 5.82 11.32
N PRO A 174 21.60 5.77 12.39
CA PRO A 174 21.30 6.48 13.62
C PRO A 174 21.11 7.99 13.43
N GLU A 175 21.84 8.57 12.49
CA GLU A 175 21.72 10.00 12.16
C GLU A 175 20.33 10.33 11.57
N PHE A 176 19.80 9.47 10.68
CA PHE A 176 18.46 9.65 10.14
C PHE A 176 17.39 9.48 11.23
N ASP A 177 17.59 8.51 12.13
CA ASP A 177 16.68 8.30 13.27
C ASP A 177 16.63 9.51 14.20
N GLU A 178 17.78 10.15 14.47
CA GLU A 178 17.87 11.35 15.30
C GLU A 178 17.28 12.59 14.61
N GLU A 179 17.59 12.83 13.33
CA GLU A 179 17.20 14.04 12.60
C GLU A 179 15.76 14.01 12.08
N VAL A 180 15.27 12.85 11.66
CA VAL A 180 13.96 12.68 10.98
C VAL A 180 13.05 11.71 11.72
N GLY A 181 13.60 10.57 12.18
CA GLY A 181 12.84 9.49 12.81
C GLY A 181 11.97 8.69 11.86
N ALA A 182 11.09 7.86 12.44
CA ALA A 182 10.19 6.98 11.71
C ALA A 182 8.73 7.17 12.14
N ASP A 183 7.89 7.70 11.25
CA ASP A 183 6.44 7.85 11.48
C ASP A 183 5.68 7.93 10.13
N LYS A 184 4.34 7.93 10.22
CA LYS A 184 3.42 8.22 9.10
C LYS A 184 3.55 9.66 8.58
N SER A 185 4.07 10.57 9.38
CA SER A 185 4.34 11.97 9.05
C SER A 185 5.61 12.42 9.73
N VAL A 186 6.62 12.75 8.94
CA VAL A 186 7.92 13.26 9.39
C VAL A 186 8.24 14.57 8.67
N VAL A 187 9.23 15.30 9.19
CA VAL A 187 9.74 16.52 8.56
C VAL A 187 11.05 16.19 7.84
N PHE A 188 10.99 16.05 6.52
CA PHE A 188 12.22 15.94 5.72
C PHE A 188 12.91 17.29 5.62
N PRO A 189 14.26 17.36 5.74
CA PRO A 189 15.00 18.62 5.63
C PRO A 189 15.02 19.20 4.22
N VAL A 190 14.71 18.39 3.20
CA VAL A 190 14.74 18.76 1.77
C VAL A 190 13.56 18.15 1.03
N GLY A 191 13.20 18.75 -0.09
CA GLY A 191 12.27 18.18 -1.06
C GLY A 191 10.91 18.87 -1.12
N ILE A 192 10.01 18.27 -1.90
CA ILE A 192 8.65 18.77 -2.16
C ILE A 192 7.65 17.65 -1.84
N GLY A 193 6.58 18.01 -1.13
CA GLY A 193 5.53 17.08 -0.73
C GLY A 193 4.50 16.82 -1.84
N GLY A 194 4.24 15.54 -2.15
CA GLY A 194 3.15 15.08 -2.99
C GLY A 194 2.08 14.35 -2.17
N LYS A 195 0.81 14.59 -2.44
CA LYS A 195 -0.29 13.89 -1.76
C LYS A 195 -0.50 12.50 -2.36
N GLY A 196 -0.46 11.47 -1.54
CA GLY A 196 -0.62 10.08 -1.97
C GLY A 196 0.59 9.55 -2.75
N ASN A 197 0.58 8.26 -3.06
CA ASN A 197 1.53 7.68 -4.03
C ASN A 197 1.38 8.36 -5.40
N GLU A 198 0.17 8.70 -5.77
CA GLU A 198 -0.19 9.41 -7.00
C GLU A 198 0.54 10.76 -7.13
N GLY A 199 0.54 11.55 -6.07
CA GLY A 199 1.18 12.88 -6.05
C GLY A 199 2.70 12.80 -6.14
N VAL A 200 3.33 11.86 -5.42
CA VAL A 200 4.78 11.65 -5.52
C VAL A 200 5.15 11.10 -6.91
N THR A 201 4.38 10.16 -7.44
CA THR A 201 4.57 9.64 -8.81
C THR A 201 4.51 10.76 -9.85
N ALA A 202 3.55 11.68 -9.72
CA ALA A 202 3.43 12.83 -10.62
C ALA A 202 4.64 13.76 -10.53
N LEU A 203 5.14 14.07 -9.33
CA LEU A 203 6.34 14.90 -9.13
C LEU A 203 7.57 14.27 -9.80
N VAL A 204 7.80 12.96 -9.57
CA VAL A 204 8.91 12.24 -10.20
C VAL A 204 8.78 12.26 -11.72
N LYS A 205 7.60 11.95 -12.25
CA LYS A 205 7.37 11.84 -13.70
C LYS A 205 7.55 13.16 -14.43
N GLN A 206 7.12 14.27 -13.83
CA GLN A 206 7.08 15.58 -14.47
C GLN A 206 8.39 16.37 -14.37
N THR A 207 9.23 16.08 -13.36
CA THR A 207 10.39 16.90 -13.06
C THR A 207 11.69 16.09 -13.24
N PRO A 208 12.50 16.37 -14.29
CA PRO A 208 13.81 15.74 -14.45
C PRO A 208 14.71 15.96 -13.22
N GLY A 209 15.51 14.93 -12.89
CA GLY A 209 16.38 14.95 -11.72
C GLY A 209 15.66 14.66 -10.39
N THR A 210 14.38 14.31 -10.41
CA THR A 210 13.63 13.98 -9.19
C THR A 210 13.80 12.53 -8.80
N ILE A 211 13.87 12.27 -7.49
CA ILE A 211 13.77 10.96 -6.85
C ILE A 211 12.67 11.02 -5.78
N GLY A 212 11.88 9.96 -5.64
CA GLY A 212 10.87 9.86 -4.60
C GLY A 212 10.58 8.41 -4.25
N TYR A 213 10.04 8.18 -3.06
CA TYR A 213 9.60 6.85 -2.63
C TYR A 213 8.10 6.67 -2.90
N ILE A 214 7.75 5.58 -3.57
CA ILE A 214 6.38 5.20 -3.91
C ILE A 214 6.22 3.67 -3.83
N GLU A 215 5.00 3.18 -3.84
CA GLU A 215 4.73 1.76 -4.02
C GLU A 215 5.06 1.34 -5.47
N PHE A 216 5.60 0.12 -5.64
CA PHE A 216 6.18 -0.37 -6.89
C PHE A 216 5.20 -0.39 -8.07
N GLY A 217 3.94 -0.78 -7.86
CA GLY A 217 2.93 -0.79 -8.92
C GLY A 217 2.68 0.59 -9.53
N TYR A 218 2.82 1.67 -8.74
CA TYR A 218 2.73 3.04 -9.28
C TYR A 218 3.91 3.36 -10.20
N ALA A 219 5.10 2.87 -9.89
CA ALA A 219 6.26 3.05 -10.77
C ALA A 219 6.07 2.29 -12.09
N GLU A 220 5.67 1.02 -12.03
CA GLU A 220 5.43 0.18 -13.21
C GLU A 220 4.35 0.75 -14.12
N GLN A 221 3.17 1.08 -13.57
CA GLN A 221 2.04 1.61 -14.34
C GLN A 221 2.35 2.96 -15.01
N ASN A 222 3.32 3.69 -14.47
CA ASN A 222 3.74 5.00 -15.01
C ASN A 222 5.04 4.95 -15.82
N GLY A 223 5.67 3.77 -15.97
CA GLY A 223 6.91 3.59 -16.71
C GLY A 223 8.11 4.31 -16.08
N LEU A 224 8.11 4.46 -14.76
CA LEU A 224 9.22 5.09 -14.03
C LEU A 224 10.35 4.09 -13.78
N SER A 225 11.59 4.56 -13.86
CA SER A 225 12.76 3.77 -13.46
C SER A 225 12.87 3.73 -11.94
N CYS A 226 13.22 2.56 -11.40
CA CYS A 226 13.45 2.34 -9.97
C CYS A 226 14.91 2.01 -9.71
N ALA A 227 15.47 2.58 -8.65
CA ALA A 227 16.85 2.26 -8.26
C ALA A 227 16.94 0.88 -7.59
N ALA A 228 18.01 0.14 -7.91
CA ALA A 228 18.43 -0.96 -7.08
C ALA A 228 19.09 -0.40 -5.81
N ILE A 229 18.69 -0.87 -4.64
CA ILE A 229 19.21 -0.39 -3.37
C ILE A 229 20.01 -1.46 -2.65
N GLU A 230 21.06 -1.02 -1.97
CA GLU A 230 21.93 -1.91 -1.20
C GLU A 230 21.17 -2.43 0.02
N ASN A 231 21.08 -3.75 0.13
CA ASN A 231 20.49 -4.43 1.27
C ASN A 231 21.51 -4.72 2.38
N LYS A 232 21.07 -5.36 3.46
CA LYS A 232 21.90 -5.69 4.62
C LYS A 232 23.11 -6.59 4.30
N SER A 233 23.01 -7.41 3.26
CA SER A 233 24.09 -8.29 2.82
C SER A 233 25.09 -7.60 1.86
N GLY A 234 24.92 -6.30 1.57
CA GLY A 234 25.76 -5.54 0.65
C GLY A 234 25.43 -5.77 -0.84
N GLN A 235 24.30 -6.40 -1.15
CA GLN A 235 23.87 -6.61 -2.52
C GLN A 235 22.96 -5.48 -2.99
N PHE A 236 23.16 -5.00 -4.23
CA PHE A 236 22.23 -4.08 -4.89
C PHE A 236 21.07 -4.86 -5.49
N VAL A 237 19.90 -4.77 -4.88
CA VAL A 237 18.70 -5.52 -5.26
C VAL A 237 17.71 -4.59 -5.95
N ALA A 238 17.30 -4.97 -7.16
CA ALA A 238 16.20 -4.29 -7.87
C ALA A 238 14.85 -4.73 -7.31
N PRO A 239 13.83 -3.84 -7.31
CA PRO A 239 12.49 -4.22 -6.90
C PRO A 239 11.85 -5.13 -7.95
N THR A 240 11.50 -6.33 -7.54
CA THR A 240 10.71 -7.31 -8.29
C THR A 240 9.75 -8.02 -7.34
N ALA A 241 8.79 -8.76 -7.89
CA ALA A 241 7.90 -9.59 -7.07
C ALA A 241 8.71 -10.62 -6.27
N GLU A 242 9.75 -11.22 -6.88
CA GLU A 242 10.59 -12.24 -6.26
C GLU A 242 11.44 -11.65 -5.13
N SER A 243 12.08 -10.49 -5.35
CA SER A 243 12.92 -9.86 -4.31
C SER A 243 12.09 -9.35 -3.13
N GLY A 244 10.87 -8.89 -3.40
CA GLY A 244 9.91 -8.54 -2.36
C GLY A 244 9.39 -9.77 -1.60
N ALA A 245 9.08 -10.87 -2.29
CA ALA A 245 8.69 -12.13 -1.67
C ALA A 245 9.80 -12.69 -0.76
N ALA A 246 11.06 -12.60 -1.18
CA ALA A 246 12.22 -12.97 -0.38
C ALA A 246 12.32 -12.15 0.92
N ALA A 247 12.00 -10.85 0.86
CA ALA A 247 11.92 -10.02 2.06
C ALA A 247 10.80 -10.46 3.02
N LEU A 248 9.62 -10.76 2.49
CA LEU A 248 8.47 -11.23 3.29
C LEU A 248 8.72 -12.59 3.94
N ALA A 249 9.46 -13.48 3.27
CA ALA A 249 9.82 -14.80 3.81
C ALA A 249 10.66 -14.70 5.08
N SER A 250 11.31 -13.56 5.34
CA SER A 250 12.09 -13.31 6.57
C SER A 250 11.24 -13.00 7.81
N VAL A 251 9.91 -12.82 7.64
CA VAL A 251 9.00 -12.40 8.71
C VAL A 251 7.95 -13.44 8.99
N GLU A 252 7.95 -13.96 10.20
CA GLU A 252 6.83 -14.73 10.72
C GLU A 252 5.78 -13.78 11.31
N LEU A 253 4.55 -13.81 10.76
CA LEU A 253 3.45 -13.01 11.30
C LEU A 253 2.99 -13.59 12.65
N PRO A 254 3.03 -12.77 13.72
CA PRO A 254 2.50 -13.16 15.03
C PRO A 254 0.96 -13.27 15.00
N GLU A 255 0.35 -13.69 16.12
CA GLU A 255 -1.13 -13.83 16.22
C GLU A 255 -1.88 -12.50 15.95
N ASN A 256 -1.28 -11.37 16.33
CA ASN A 256 -1.87 -10.05 16.06
C ASN A 256 -1.68 -9.57 14.63
N LEU A 257 -1.05 -10.35 13.75
CA LEU A 257 -0.79 -10.09 12.33
C LEU A 257 -0.04 -8.78 12.04
N ARG A 258 0.72 -8.26 13.01
CA ARG A 258 1.49 -7.02 12.88
C ARG A 258 2.98 -7.31 12.84
N ALA A 259 3.56 -7.27 11.66
CA ALA A 259 5.01 -7.40 11.49
C ALA A 259 5.46 -6.72 10.19
N TRP A 260 6.71 -6.28 10.19
CA TRP A 260 7.37 -5.63 9.05
C TRP A 260 8.74 -6.25 8.83
N PRO A 261 9.11 -6.58 7.59
CA PRO A 261 10.47 -6.97 7.25
C PRO A 261 11.39 -5.74 7.23
N VAL A 262 11.86 -5.32 8.40
CA VAL A 262 12.80 -4.19 8.50
C VAL A 262 14.21 -4.68 8.22
N ASP A 263 14.82 -4.15 7.14
CA ASP A 263 16.19 -4.44 6.73
C ASP A 263 16.51 -5.95 6.70
N PRO A 264 15.80 -6.76 5.87
CA PRO A 264 15.93 -8.21 5.82
C PRO A 264 17.36 -8.63 5.44
N ALA A 265 17.81 -9.75 6.02
CA ALA A 265 19.19 -10.23 5.86
C ALA A 265 19.41 -11.10 4.62
N ALA A 266 18.36 -11.59 3.96
CA ALA A 266 18.50 -12.45 2.79
C ALA A 266 19.14 -11.67 1.62
N PRO A 267 20.15 -12.24 0.93
CA PRO A 267 20.90 -11.54 -0.12
C PRO A 267 20.04 -11.07 -1.30
N GLU A 268 18.98 -11.79 -1.62
CA GLU A 268 18.04 -11.50 -2.69
C GLU A 268 16.87 -10.58 -2.27
N ALA A 269 16.74 -10.29 -0.97
CA ALA A 269 15.61 -9.53 -0.45
C ALA A 269 15.73 -8.03 -0.80
N TYR A 270 14.64 -7.47 -1.36
CA TYR A 270 14.50 -6.03 -1.50
C TYR A 270 14.24 -5.41 -0.12
N PRO A 271 15.05 -4.42 0.32
CA PRO A 271 15.11 -4.07 1.74
C PRO A 271 13.89 -3.28 2.27
N ILE A 272 13.05 -2.73 1.40
CA ILE A 272 11.89 -1.92 1.81
C ILE A 272 10.60 -2.56 1.27
N THR A 273 10.12 -3.56 1.99
CA THR A 273 8.91 -4.32 1.64
C THR A 273 7.96 -4.34 2.84
N THR A 274 6.66 -4.40 2.60
CA THR A 274 5.66 -4.41 3.68
C THR A 274 4.40 -5.16 3.29
N PHE A 275 3.67 -5.63 4.30
CA PHE A 275 2.25 -5.90 4.18
C PHE A 275 1.46 -4.59 4.22
N THR A 276 0.21 -4.65 3.76
CA THR A 276 -0.80 -3.62 4.00
C THR A 276 -2.05 -4.27 4.59
N TRP A 277 -2.73 -3.54 5.46
CA TRP A 277 -3.83 -4.09 6.25
C TRP A 277 -5.15 -3.41 5.92
N LEU A 278 -6.21 -4.20 5.80
CA LEU A 278 -7.58 -3.75 6.01
C LEU A 278 -7.84 -3.65 7.51
N LEU A 279 -8.51 -2.57 7.91
CA LEU A 279 -8.91 -2.30 9.29
C LEU A 279 -10.41 -2.55 9.38
N LEU A 280 -10.81 -3.59 10.09
CA LEU A 280 -12.21 -3.97 10.27
C LEU A 280 -12.62 -3.74 11.72
N TYR A 281 -13.85 -3.31 11.97
CA TYR A 281 -14.38 -3.32 13.33
C TYR A 281 -14.54 -4.76 13.81
N LYS A 282 -14.36 -4.98 15.09
CA LYS A 282 -14.64 -6.29 15.67
C LYS A 282 -16.12 -6.59 15.70
N LYS A 283 -16.98 -5.54 15.77
CA LYS A 283 -18.45 -5.66 15.78
C LYS A 283 -19.07 -4.71 14.76
N TYR A 284 -20.06 -5.22 14.04
CA TYR A 284 -20.93 -4.48 13.13
C TYR A 284 -22.37 -4.63 13.58
N ASP A 285 -23.13 -3.52 13.57
CA ASP A 285 -24.54 -3.52 13.95
C ASP A 285 -25.45 -4.02 12.82
N ASP A 286 -25.01 -3.93 11.57
CA ASP A 286 -25.74 -4.36 10.37
C ASP A 286 -25.20 -5.70 9.87
N ALA A 287 -25.96 -6.77 10.07
CA ALA A 287 -25.58 -8.13 9.69
C ALA A 287 -25.44 -8.31 8.16
N ALA A 288 -26.23 -7.59 7.36
CA ALA A 288 -26.13 -7.67 5.90
C ALA A 288 -24.82 -7.01 5.42
N LYS A 289 -24.48 -5.87 6.01
CA LYS A 289 -23.19 -5.19 5.75
C LYS A 289 -22.01 -6.03 6.19
N LEU A 290 -22.07 -6.66 7.36
CA LEU A 290 -21.03 -7.56 7.83
C LEU A 290 -20.81 -8.73 6.86
N THR A 291 -21.90 -9.37 6.41
CA THR A 291 -21.83 -10.46 5.44
C THR A 291 -21.15 -9.99 4.15
N ALA A 292 -21.65 -8.89 3.57
CA ALA A 292 -21.09 -8.32 2.34
C ALA A 292 -19.60 -7.96 2.47
N LEU A 293 -19.19 -7.41 3.63
CA LEU A 293 -17.79 -7.07 3.91
C LEU A 293 -16.92 -8.32 4.03
N LYS A 294 -17.36 -9.35 4.76
CA LYS A 294 -16.64 -10.61 4.87
C LYS A 294 -16.47 -11.30 3.52
N ASP A 295 -17.51 -11.31 2.69
CA ASP A 295 -17.46 -11.89 1.35
C ASP A 295 -16.47 -11.14 0.45
N PHE A 296 -16.51 -9.80 0.47
CA PHE A 296 -15.55 -8.98 -0.28
C PHE A 296 -14.09 -9.19 0.19
N VAL A 297 -13.86 -9.22 1.50
CA VAL A 297 -12.50 -9.46 2.04
C VAL A 297 -12.03 -10.87 1.70
N THR A 298 -12.90 -11.88 1.82
CA THR A 298 -12.58 -13.26 1.42
C THR A 298 -12.22 -13.35 -0.06
N TYR A 299 -13.00 -12.68 -0.93
CA TYR A 299 -12.65 -12.57 -2.35
C TYR A 299 -11.25 -11.96 -2.54
N GLY A 300 -10.95 -10.85 -1.86
CA GLY A 300 -9.63 -10.23 -1.92
C GLY A 300 -8.49 -11.14 -1.47
N LEU A 301 -8.72 -11.95 -0.43
CA LEU A 301 -7.74 -12.91 0.10
C LEU A 301 -7.58 -14.18 -0.76
N THR A 302 -8.49 -14.44 -1.69
CA THR A 302 -8.50 -15.63 -2.55
C THR A 302 -8.33 -15.27 -4.01
N GLU A 303 -9.41 -15.16 -4.78
CA GLU A 303 -9.40 -14.86 -6.22
C GLU A 303 -8.71 -13.53 -6.52
N GLY A 304 -8.92 -12.53 -5.66
CA GLY A 304 -8.33 -11.20 -5.77
C GLY A 304 -6.81 -11.18 -5.75
N GLN A 305 -6.15 -12.17 -5.10
CA GLN A 305 -4.69 -12.28 -5.11
C GLN A 305 -4.10 -12.49 -6.51
N SER A 306 -4.86 -13.07 -7.43
CA SER A 306 -4.42 -13.26 -8.83
C SER A 306 -4.13 -11.94 -9.57
N PHE A 307 -4.70 -10.83 -9.13
CA PHE A 307 -4.44 -9.51 -9.70
C PHE A 307 -3.21 -8.82 -9.10
N ALA A 308 -2.70 -9.30 -7.96
CA ALA A 308 -1.59 -8.66 -7.25
C ALA A 308 -0.36 -8.53 -8.15
N THR A 309 0.15 -9.62 -8.71
CA THR A 309 1.35 -9.62 -9.57
C THR A 309 1.17 -8.75 -10.83
N GLN A 310 -0.04 -8.73 -11.42
CA GLN A 310 -0.31 -7.92 -12.60
C GLN A 310 -0.23 -6.40 -12.34
N LEU A 311 -0.37 -5.99 -11.09
CA LEU A 311 -0.38 -4.59 -10.67
C LEU A 311 0.89 -4.20 -9.90
N GLY A 312 1.91 -5.06 -9.85
CA GLY A 312 3.17 -4.79 -9.16
C GLY A 312 3.16 -5.14 -7.66
N TYR A 313 2.10 -5.79 -7.15
CA TYR A 313 2.03 -6.25 -5.76
C TYR A 313 2.55 -7.67 -5.60
N ILE A 314 2.81 -8.03 -4.35
CA ILE A 314 3.25 -9.37 -3.95
C ILE A 314 2.04 -10.10 -3.37
N PRO A 315 1.61 -11.22 -3.97
CA PRO A 315 0.55 -12.05 -3.40
C PRO A 315 0.91 -12.53 -2.00
N LEU A 316 -0.09 -12.64 -1.13
CA LEU A 316 0.13 -13.16 0.22
C LEU A 316 0.52 -14.65 0.18
N PRO A 317 1.51 -15.09 0.96
CA PRO A 317 1.78 -16.50 1.18
C PRO A 317 0.55 -17.24 1.76
N GLU A 318 0.34 -18.49 1.40
CA GLU A 318 -0.81 -19.30 1.88
C GLU A 318 -0.96 -19.29 3.39
N ALA A 319 0.15 -19.41 4.13
CA ALA A 319 0.14 -19.35 5.58
C ALA A 319 -0.38 -18.01 6.13
N VAL A 320 -0.10 -16.91 5.44
CA VAL A 320 -0.61 -15.57 5.79
C VAL A 320 -2.10 -15.47 5.46
N VAL A 321 -2.53 -15.97 4.31
CA VAL A 321 -3.96 -16.04 3.92
C VAL A 321 -4.75 -16.85 4.94
N ALA A 322 -4.23 -17.99 5.41
CA ALA A 322 -4.90 -18.79 6.43
C ALA A 322 -5.07 -18.02 7.75
N LYS A 323 -4.03 -17.33 8.23
CA LYS A 323 -4.10 -16.47 9.42
C LYS A 323 -5.06 -15.30 9.24
N ALA A 324 -5.05 -14.66 8.06
CA ALA A 324 -5.95 -13.56 7.72
C ALA A 324 -7.43 -14.00 7.73
N ASN A 325 -7.74 -15.17 7.16
CA ASN A 325 -9.09 -15.74 7.19
C ASN A 325 -9.52 -16.12 8.61
N ALA A 326 -8.63 -16.66 9.44
CA ALA A 326 -8.93 -16.94 10.85
C ALA A 326 -9.28 -15.65 11.62
N ALA A 327 -8.51 -14.57 11.40
CA ALA A 327 -8.79 -13.27 11.99
C ALA A 327 -10.11 -12.67 11.48
N LEU A 328 -10.42 -12.79 10.17
CA LEU A 328 -11.69 -12.37 9.59
C LEU A 328 -12.88 -13.11 10.21
N GLY A 329 -12.69 -14.39 10.56
CA GLY A 329 -13.68 -15.19 11.28
C GLY A 329 -14.09 -14.62 12.64
N THR A 330 -13.21 -13.86 13.31
CA THR A 330 -13.47 -13.25 14.63
C THR A 330 -14.28 -11.95 14.57
N VAL A 331 -14.55 -11.43 13.40
CA VAL A 331 -15.39 -10.23 13.20
C VAL A 331 -16.86 -10.61 13.35
N GLU A 332 -17.60 -9.86 14.17
CA GLU A 332 -19.01 -10.14 14.55
C GLU A 332 -19.96 -9.01 14.12
#